data_f5527778cfd717c48450cc8df99dcba0
#
_entry.id   f5527778cfd717c48450cc8df99dcba0
#
_cell.length_a   1.000
_cell.length_b   1.000
_cell.length_c   1.000
_cell.angle_alpha   90.00
_cell.angle_beta   90.00
_cell.angle_gamma   90.00
#
_symmetry.space_group_name_H-M   'P 1'
#
loop_
_entity.id
_entity.type
_entity.pdbx_description
1 polymer ?
#
loop_
_entity_poly.entity_id
_entity_poly.type
_entity_poly.pdbx_seq_one_letter_code
_entity_poly.pdbx_strand_id
1 'polypeptide(L)'
;LLPIAKTVEDTISDGQLRLTGRDALLAGKLKVSIADFKPVNQLLFRSLNEFSKAYPRIQLDVRSSNDKVDLARREADFAIRGLKLEERPPKDIVGVKLGLLTMGLYVHKTLLADARLGKRELTFIDTSEIPPVELPTPSDLGLNVRHSIDGPIARVDAVASQMGVAVLPCCSVAELEDVVRLPGTESIPHRAVWLLYHKDLRQSARIRALFKHL
;
A
#
# COMPACT_ATOMS: atom_id res chain seq x y z
N LEU A 1 -6.58 16.68 25.52
CA LEU A 1 -6.02 16.02 26.73
C LEU A 1 -6.21 14.49 26.67
N LEU A 2 -7.40 13.96 26.36
CA LEU A 2 -7.65 12.51 26.29
C LEU A 2 -6.72 11.72 25.34
N PRO A 3 -6.42 12.17 24.10
CA PRO A 3 -5.51 11.45 23.20
C PRO A 3 -4.08 11.39 23.74
N ILE A 4 -3.62 12.44 24.37
CA ILE A 4 -2.25 12.53 24.95
C ILE A 4 -2.12 11.59 26.16
N ALA A 5 -3.11 11.56 27.04
CA ALA A 5 -3.12 10.67 28.19
C ALA A 5 -3.10 9.19 27.76
N LYS A 6 -3.87 8.84 26.73
CA LYS A 6 -3.88 7.49 26.17
C LYS A 6 -2.54 7.08 25.54
N THR A 7 -1.86 8.02 24.87
CA THR A 7 -0.51 7.79 24.32
C THR A 7 0.52 7.57 25.42
N VAL A 8 0.42 8.31 26.53
CA VAL A 8 1.30 8.13 27.70
C VAL A 8 1.04 6.79 28.39
N GLU A 9 -0.22 6.41 28.60
CA GLU A 9 -0.60 5.09 29.14
C GLU A 9 -0.09 3.94 28.28
N ASP A 10 -0.28 4.02 26.96
CA ASP A 10 0.20 3.02 26.00
C ASP A 10 1.75 2.92 26.04
N THR A 11 2.45 4.06 26.18
CA THR A 11 3.92 4.10 26.25
C THR A 11 4.47 3.53 27.57
N ILE A 12 3.82 3.84 28.68
CA ILE A 12 4.16 3.29 30.01
C ILE A 12 3.88 1.78 30.06
N SER A 13 2.74 1.34 29.52
CA SER A 13 2.37 -0.07 29.46
C SER A 13 3.37 -0.88 28.61
N ASP A 14 3.77 -0.36 27.44
CA ASP A 14 4.82 -0.97 26.61
C ASP A 14 6.20 -0.98 27.29
N GLY A 15 6.55 0.07 28.03
CA GLY A 15 7.76 0.14 28.82
C GLY A 15 7.79 -0.90 29.96
N GLN A 16 6.67 -1.06 30.67
CA GLN A 16 6.52 -2.06 31.75
C GLN A 16 6.57 -3.50 31.22
N LEU A 17 5.95 -3.78 30.05
CA LEU A 17 5.99 -5.07 29.40
C LEU A 17 7.42 -5.51 29.05
N ARG A 18 8.30 -4.55 28.72
CA ARG A 18 9.72 -4.80 28.41
C ARG A 18 10.54 -5.08 29.64
N LEU A 19 10.39 -4.26 30.68
CA LEU A 19 11.12 -4.39 31.93
C LEU A 19 10.76 -5.69 32.67
N THR A 20 9.56 -6.22 32.48
CA THR A 20 9.08 -7.44 33.16
C THR A 20 9.28 -8.72 32.33
N GLY A 21 9.97 -8.66 31.18
CA GLY A 21 10.13 -9.83 30.30
C GLY A 21 8.82 -10.33 29.66
N ARG A 22 7.70 -9.61 29.85
CA ARG A 22 6.37 -9.95 29.30
C ARG A 22 6.24 -9.70 27.79
N ASP A 23 7.26 -9.12 27.14
CA ASP A 23 7.35 -9.09 25.66
C ASP A 23 7.47 -10.51 25.06
N ALA A 24 7.71 -11.51 25.94
CA ALA A 24 7.58 -12.93 25.60
C ALA A 24 6.11 -13.40 25.49
N LEU A 25 5.14 -12.61 25.96
CA LEU A 25 3.74 -12.99 25.90
C LEU A 25 3.12 -12.65 24.54
N LEU A 26 2.46 -13.64 23.94
CA LEU A 26 1.66 -13.49 22.73
C LEU A 26 0.30 -12.87 23.07
N ALA A 27 0.32 -11.67 23.64
CA ALA A 27 -0.86 -10.91 24.07
C ALA A 27 -0.60 -9.39 23.99
N GLY A 28 -1.68 -8.60 24.00
CA GLY A 28 -1.64 -7.14 23.95
C GLY A 28 -1.85 -6.57 22.55
N LYS A 29 -1.61 -5.27 22.37
CA LYS A 29 -1.89 -4.55 21.13
C LYS A 29 -0.71 -4.66 20.16
N LEU A 30 -1.02 -4.81 18.87
CA LEU A 30 -0.07 -4.77 17.77
C LEU A 30 -0.54 -3.72 16.75
N LYS A 31 0.23 -2.62 16.62
CA LYS A 31 -0.06 -1.50 15.74
C LYS A 31 0.51 -1.78 14.34
N VAL A 32 -0.37 -1.83 13.35
CA VAL A 32 -0.04 -2.13 11.95
C VAL A 32 -0.34 -0.90 11.10
N SER A 33 0.63 -0.46 10.31
CA SER A 33 0.41 0.59 9.34
C SER A 33 0.60 0.07 7.91
N ILE A 34 -0.42 0.25 7.08
CA ILE A 34 -0.41 -0.22 5.69
C ILE A 34 -0.64 0.96 4.75
N ALA A 35 -0.08 0.89 3.54
CA ALA A 35 -0.46 1.82 2.50
C ALA A 35 -1.89 1.53 2.04
N ASP A 36 -2.62 2.58 1.63
CA ASP A 36 -3.98 2.42 1.12
C ASP A 36 -3.96 1.85 -0.30
N PHE A 37 -3.93 0.52 -0.38
CA PHE A 37 -3.66 -0.19 -1.61
C PHE A 37 -4.40 -1.53 -1.66
N LYS A 38 -5.55 -1.55 -2.32
CA LYS A 38 -6.55 -2.62 -2.22
C LYS A 38 -6.02 -4.06 -2.38
N PRO A 39 -5.28 -4.45 -3.42
CA PRO A 39 -4.88 -5.85 -3.57
C PRO A 39 -3.86 -6.33 -2.53
N VAL A 40 -2.90 -5.47 -2.16
CA VAL A 40 -1.94 -5.79 -1.09
C VAL A 40 -2.67 -5.93 0.24
N ASN A 41 -3.65 -5.05 0.49
CA ASN A 41 -4.47 -5.10 1.70
C ASN A 41 -5.29 -6.39 1.78
N GLN A 42 -5.88 -6.87 0.68
CA GLN A 42 -6.65 -8.11 0.66
C GLN A 42 -5.80 -9.32 1.05
N LEU A 43 -4.58 -9.44 0.48
CA LEU A 43 -3.64 -10.51 0.84
C LEU A 43 -3.23 -10.41 2.30
N LEU A 44 -2.87 -9.21 2.75
CA LEU A 44 -2.47 -8.97 4.12
C LEU A 44 -3.60 -9.33 5.11
N PHE A 45 -4.83 -8.91 4.85
CA PHE A 45 -5.95 -9.18 5.77
C PHE A 45 -6.29 -10.67 5.86
N ARG A 46 -6.05 -11.47 4.83
CA ARG A 46 -6.13 -12.94 4.93
C ARG A 46 -5.12 -13.46 5.94
N SER A 47 -3.86 -13.07 5.82
CA SER A 47 -2.80 -13.46 6.77
C SER A 47 -3.06 -12.94 8.19
N LEU A 48 -3.53 -11.68 8.34
CA LEU A 48 -3.89 -11.12 9.64
C LEU A 48 -5.09 -11.84 10.29
N ASN A 49 -6.03 -12.33 9.50
CA ASN A 49 -7.15 -13.14 10.01
C ASN A 49 -6.65 -14.48 10.57
N GLU A 50 -5.79 -15.18 9.86
CA GLU A 50 -5.20 -16.43 10.35
C GLU A 50 -4.33 -16.19 11.60
N PHE A 51 -3.56 -15.11 11.61
CA PHE A 51 -2.81 -14.67 12.78
C PHE A 51 -3.73 -14.40 13.98
N SER A 52 -4.84 -13.69 13.79
CA SER A 52 -5.80 -13.39 14.87
C SER A 52 -6.44 -14.64 15.45
N LYS A 53 -6.74 -15.64 14.62
CA LYS A 53 -7.24 -16.95 15.08
C LYS A 53 -6.20 -17.69 15.92
N ALA A 54 -4.91 -17.67 15.48
CA ALA A 54 -3.83 -18.34 16.18
C ALA A 54 -3.45 -17.65 17.49
N TYR A 55 -3.64 -16.32 17.59
CA TYR A 55 -3.24 -15.51 18.74
C TYR A 55 -4.37 -14.61 19.25
N PRO A 56 -5.45 -15.17 19.81
CA PRO A 56 -6.67 -14.43 20.16
C PRO A 56 -6.47 -13.38 21.27
N ARG A 57 -5.34 -13.41 21.98
CA ARG A 57 -5.00 -12.39 22.98
C ARG A 57 -4.24 -11.19 22.40
N ILE A 58 -3.92 -11.21 21.11
CA ILE A 58 -3.32 -10.08 20.41
C ILE A 58 -4.43 -9.27 19.74
N GLN A 59 -4.54 -8.00 20.10
CA GLN A 59 -5.41 -7.04 19.43
C GLN A 59 -4.66 -6.36 18.30
N LEU A 60 -5.17 -6.45 17.09
CA LEU A 60 -4.63 -5.70 15.93
C LEU A 60 -5.23 -4.29 15.91
N ASP A 61 -4.36 -3.27 15.79
CA ASP A 61 -4.73 -1.88 15.47
C ASP A 61 -4.17 -1.56 14.09
N VAL A 62 -4.99 -1.73 13.05
CA VAL A 62 -4.58 -1.55 11.65
C VAL A 62 -5.00 -0.17 11.18
N ARG A 63 -4.03 0.60 10.66
CA ARG A 63 -4.26 1.92 10.05
C ARG A 63 -3.84 1.89 8.60
N SER A 64 -4.77 2.22 7.71
CA SER A 64 -4.51 2.42 6.29
C SER A 64 -4.33 3.91 6.02
N SER A 65 -3.15 4.30 5.56
CA SER A 65 -2.81 5.68 5.20
C SER A 65 -1.57 5.68 4.31
N ASN A 66 -1.49 6.63 3.39
CA ASN A 66 -0.30 6.90 2.60
C ASN A 66 0.70 7.83 3.30
N ASP A 67 0.37 8.34 4.48
CA ASP A 67 1.26 9.18 5.27
C ASP A 67 2.51 8.42 5.72
N LYS A 68 3.59 9.15 5.86
CA LYS A 68 4.81 8.61 6.45
C LYS A 68 4.56 8.29 7.92
N VAL A 69 4.85 7.06 8.32
CA VAL A 69 4.77 6.59 9.70
C VAL A 69 6.17 6.54 10.29
N ASP A 70 6.36 7.14 11.44
CA ASP A 70 7.62 7.09 12.16
C ASP A 70 7.69 5.83 13.04
N LEU A 71 8.33 4.81 12.49
CA LEU A 71 8.57 3.54 13.20
C LEU A 71 9.57 3.70 14.36
N ALA A 72 10.46 4.69 14.31
CA ALA A 72 11.39 4.96 15.41
C ALA A 72 10.65 5.53 16.62
N ARG A 73 9.64 6.35 16.39
CA ARG A 73 8.75 6.88 17.44
C ARG A 73 7.60 5.93 17.83
N ARG A 74 7.57 4.72 17.23
CA ARG A 74 6.56 3.68 17.52
C ARG A 74 5.13 4.10 17.27
N GLU A 75 4.93 4.91 16.27
CA GLU A 75 3.59 5.19 15.74
C GLU A 75 2.93 3.89 15.23
N ALA A 76 3.74 2.96 14.73
CA ALA A 76 3.35 1.58 14.44
C ALA A 76 4.45 0.60 14.88
N ASP A 77 4.09 -0.65 15.17
CA ASP A 77 5.01 -1.74 15.46
C ASP A 77 5.62 -2.29 14.17
N PHE A 78 4.82 -2.37 13.11
CA PHE A 78 5.32 -2.63 11.76
C PHE A 78 4.51 -1.88 10.70
N ALA A 79 5.10 -1.71 9.53
CA ALA A 79 4.47 -1.06 8.41
C ALA A 79 4.71 -1.82 7.10
N ILE A 80 3.73 -1.80 6.19
CA ILE A 80 3.93 -2.19 4.80
C ILE A 80 3.93 -0.94 3.95
N ARG A 81 5.05 -0.69 3.25
CA ARG A 81 5.28 0.54 2.48
C ARG A 81 5.99 0.26 1.16
N GLY A 82 5.68 1.09 0.17
CA GLY A 82 6.44 1.18 -1.06
C GLY A 82 7.60 2.16 -0.94
N LEU A 83 8.83 1.66 -1.04
CA LEU A 83 10.03 2.49 -1.17
C LEU A 83 10.40 2.64 -2.65
N LYS A 84 11.20 3.65 -3.00
CA LYS A 84 11.81 3.74 -4.35
C LYS A 84 12.65 2.48 -4.61
N LEU A 85 12.85 2.12 -5.88
CA LEU A 85 13.50 0.84 -6.23
C LEU A 85 14.91 0.71 -5.63
N GLU A 86 15.67 1.81 -5.64
CA GLU A 86 17.04 1.87 -5.11
C GLU A 86 17.08 2.20 -3.61
N GLU A 87 15.95 2.62 -3.03
CA GLU A 87 15.87 3.02 -1.63
C GLU A 87 15.96 1.80 -0.72
N ARG A 88 16.70 1.96 0.36
CA ARG A 88 16.81 0.97 1.42
C ARG A 88 16.19 1.50 2.70
N PRO A 89 15.66 0.64 3.56
CA PRO A 89 15.21 1.05 4.88
C PRO A 89 16.33 1.75 5.66
N PRO A 90 16.01 2.76 6.49
CA PRO A 90 16.98 3.41 7.38
C PRO A 90 17.69 2.41 8.30
N LYS A 91 18.88 2.77 8.79
CA LYS A 91 19.77 1.89 9.58
C LYS A 91 19.10 1.22 10.77
N ASP A 92 18.12 1.89 11.40
CA ASP A 92 17.43 1.37 12.59
C ASP A 92 16.12 0.63 12.24
N ILE A 93 15.79 0.53 10.96
CA ILE A 93 14.62 -0.16 10.45
C ILE A 93 15.02 -1.45 9.77
N VAL A 94 14.49 -2.55 10.25
CA VAL A 94 14.59 -3.85 9.58
C VAL A 94 13.53 -3.91 8.50
N GLY A 95 13.94 -4.29 7.29
CA GLY A 95 13.06 -4.41 6.14
C GLY A 95 13.14 -5.79 5.51
N VAL A 96 11.98 -6.34 5.19
CA VAL A 96 11.83 -7.53 4.35
C VAL A 96 11.13 -7.11 3.06
N LYS A 97 11.80 -7.31 1.92
CA LYS A 97 11.23 -7.00 0.61
C LYS A 97 10.19 -8.06 0.25
N LEU A 98 8.94 -7.65 0.07
CA LEU A 98 7.82 -8.53 -0.27
C LEU A 98 7.66 -8.71 -1.78
N GLY A 99 8.01 -7.68 -2.57
CA GLY A 99 7.86 -7.72 -4.01
C GLY A 99 8.05 -6.36 -4.68
N LEU A 100 7.58 -6.27 -5.91
CA LEU A 100 7.58 -5.05 -6.72
C LEU A 100 6.15 -4.61 -7.01
N LEU A 101 5.92 -3.32 -6.88
CA LEU A 101 4.75 -2.65 -7.40
C LEU A 101 5.05 -2.18 -8.81
N THR A 102 4.34 -2.72 -9.79
CA THR A 102 4.45 -2.32 -11.18
C THR A 102 3.29 -1.41 -11.56
N MET A 103 3.55 -0.44 -12.40
CA MET A 103 2.58 0.52 -12.93
C MET A 103 2.43 0.32 -14.43
N GLY A 104 1.24 0.59 -14.95
CA GLY A 104 0.96 0.55 -16.38
C GLY A 104 -0.15 1.53 -16.74
N LEU A 105 -0.32 1.77 -18.02
CA LEU A 105 -1.42 2.56 -18.58
C LEU A 105 -2.62 1.66 -18.83
N TYR A 106 -3.77 2.05 -18.31
CA TYR A 106 -4.99 1.25 -18.38
C TYR A 106 -6.18 2.04 -18.89
N VAL A 107 -7.08 1.34 -19.56
CA VAL A 107 -8.29 1.88 -20.17
C VAL A 107 -9.41 0.86 -20.10
N HIS A 108 -10.68 1.30 -20.08
CA HIS A 108 -11.81 0.41 -20.22
C HIS A 108 -11.92 -0.10 -21.66
N LYS A 109 -12.13 -1.40 -21.87
CA LYS A 109 -12.18 -2.03 -23.21
C LYS A 109 -13.21 -1.42 -24.15
N THR A 110 -14.39 -1.04 -23.62
CA THR A 110 -15.45 -0.39 -24.41
C THR A 110 -15.01 1.00 -24.88
N LEU A 111 -14.42 1.81 -23.99
CA LEU A 111 -13.90 3.13 -24.35
C LEU A 111 -12.82 3.02 -25.44
N LEU A 112 -11.92 2.05 -25.31
CA LEU A 112 -10.90 1.78 -26.31
C LEU A 112 -11.49 1.38 -27.67
N ALA A 113 -12.52 0.52 -27.66
CA ALA A 113 -13.21 0.12 -28.88
C ALA A 113 -13.93 1.29 -29.56
N ASP A 114 -14.65 2.11 -28.79
CA ASP A 114 -15.33 3.31 -29.29
C ASP A 114 -14.35 4.33 -29.88
N ALA A 115 -13.19 4.49 -29.24
CA ALA A 115 -12.16 5.39 -29.76
C ALA A 115 -11.58 4.90 -31.09
N ARG A 116 -11.33 3.61 -31.23
CA ARG A 116 -10.88 3.01 -32.50
C ARG A 116 -11.89 3.18 -33.64
N LEU A 117 -13.17 3.26 -33.30
CA LEU A 117 -14.26 3.51 -34.24
C LEU A 117 -14.53 5.02 -34.49
N GLY A 118 -13.75 5.90 -33.88
CA GLY A 118 -13.96 7.35 -33.94
C GLY A 118 -15.23 7.87 -33.26
N LYS A 119 -15.86 7.06 -32.41
CA LYS A 119 -17.10 7.43 -31.70
C LYS A 119 -16.83 8.27 -30.46
N ARG A 120 -15.68 8.07 -29.81
CA ARG A 120 -15.27 8.78 -28.59
C ARG A 120 -13.78 9.09 -28.66
N GLU A 121 -13.38 10.22 -28.07
CA GLU A 121 -11.98 10.57 -27.89
C GLU A 121 -11.42 9.86 -26.64
N LEU A 122 -10.19 9.33 -26.75
CA LEU A 122 -9.44 8.91 -25.57
C LEU A 122 -8.84 10.15 -24.91
N THR A 123 -9.10 10.29 -23.62
CA THR A 123 -8.51 11.34 -22.80
C THR A 123 -7.73 10.76 -21.67
N PHE A 124 -6.83 11.54 -21.09
CA PHE A 124 -5.99 11.12 -19.97
C PHE A 124 -6.54 11.62 -18.63
N ILE A 125 -6.42 10.77 -17.62
CA ILE A 125 -6.70 11.10 -16.21
C ILE A 125 -5.37 11.26 -15.52
N ASP A 126 -5.02 12.50 -15.16
CA ASP A 126 -3.80 12.85 -14.46
C ASP A 126 -3.95 12.73 -12.93
N THR A 127 -2.83 12.84 -12.21
CA THR A 127 -2.78 12.83 -10.75
C THR A 127 -1.54 13.52 -10.24
N SER A 128 -1.66 14.21 -9.13
CA SER A 128 -0.53 14.80 -8.41
C SER A 128 0.22 13.81 -7.50
N GLU A 129 -0.35 12.63 -7.24
CA GLU A 129 0.17 11.67 -6.25
C GLU A 129 1.27 10.75 -6.79
N ILE A 130 1.30 10.53 -8.10
CA ILE A 130 2.31 9.66 -8.72
C ILE A 130 3.42 10.57 -9.26
N PRO A 131 4.65 10.45 -8.74
CA PRO A 131 5.78 11.14 -9.35
C PRO A 131 5.97 10.65 -10.80
N PRO A 132 6.64 11.42 -11.66
CA PRO A 132 6.93 11.02 -13.03
C PRO A 132 7.47 9.59 -13.06
N VAL A 133 6.87 8.77 -13.89
CA VAL A 133 7.26 7.37 -14.13
C VAL A 133 7.76 7.25 -15.58
N GLU A 134 8.60 6.27 -15.85
CA GLU A 134 9.12 5.99 -17.19
C GLU A 134 8.05 5.31 -18.08
N LEU A 135 6.84 5.84 -18.07
CA LEU A 135 5.74 5.46 -18.95
C LEU A 135 5.51 6.57 -19.97
N PRO A 136 4.96 6.25 -21.14
CA PRO A 136 4.57 7.27 -22.12
C PRO A 136 3.70 8.33 -21.49
N THR A 137 4.04 9.58 -21.70
CA THR A 137 3.26 10.73 -21.23
C THR A 137 1.98 10.89 -22.07
N PRO A 138 0.98 11.64 -21.59
CA PRO A 138 -0.20 11.96 -22.42
C PRO A 138 0.18 12.54 -23.79
N SER A 139 1.20 13.40 -23.84
CA SER A 139 1.70 13.99 -25.09
C SER A 139 2.30 12.95 -26.03
N ASP A 140 3.08 12.00 -25.52
CA ASP A 140 3.66 10.91 -26.33
C ASP A 140 2.57 10.01 -26.94
N LEU A 141 1.43 9.93 -26.29
CA LEU A 141 0.26 9.15 -26.71
C LEU A 141 -0.72 9.94 -27.57
N GLY A 142 -0.51 11.25 -27.75
CA GLY A 142 -1.46 12.14 -28.41
C GLY A 142 -2.77 12.30 -27.63
N LEU A 143 -2.75 12.17 -26.30
CA LEU A 143 -3.93 12.25 -25.44
C LEU A 143 -4.02 13.60 -24.75
N ASN A 144 -5.21 14.20 -24.74
CA ASN A 144 -5.49 15.38 -23.95
C ASN A 144 -5.76 15.01 -22.49
N VAL A 145 -5.16 15.73 -21.53
CA VAL A 145 -5.51 15.63 -20.12
C VAL A 145 -6.85 16.31 -19.90
N ARG A 146 -7.85 15.55 -19.48
CA ARG A 146 -9.21 16.07 -19.25
C ARG A 146 -9.59 16.10 -17.78
N HIS A 147 -9.07 15.17 -17.01
CA HIS A 147 -9.42 15.01 -15.61
C HIS A 147 -8.14 14.92 -14.76
N SER A 148 -8.21 15.39 -13.52
CA SER A 148 -7.20 15.17 -12.51
C SER A 148 -7.88 14.49 -11.32
N ILE A 149 -7.45 13.28 -10.97
CA ILE A 149 -8.07 12.46 -9.93
C ILE A 149 -6.97 11.92 -9.02
N ASP A 150 -6.98 12.36 -7.78
CA ASP A 150 -6.13 11.84 -6.73
C ASP A 150 -6.83 10.67 -6.00
N GLY A 151 -6.05 9.83 -5.34
CA GLY A 151 -6.52 8.61 -4.73
C GLY A 151 -6.48 7.38 -5.67
N PRO A 152 -5.73 6.33 -5.27
CA PRO A 152 -5.52 5.17 -6.13
C PRO A 152 -6.82 4.41 -6.44
N ILE A 153 -7.75 4.33 -5.49
CA ILE A 153 -9.04 3.68 -5.67
C ILE A 153 -9.91 4.49 -6.63
N ALA A 154 -10.01 5.80 -6.42
CA ALA A 154 -10.81 6.68 -7.26
C ALA A 154 -10.35 6.65 -8.73
N ARG A 155 -9.04 6.58 -9.00
CA ARG A 155 -8.53 6.45 -10.38
C ARG A 155 -8.92 5.12 -11.02
N VAL A 156 -8.85 4.01 -10.27
CA VAL A 156 -9.31 2.69 -10.77
C VAL A 156 -10.80 2.76 -11.14
N ASP A 157 -11.62 3.32 -10.26
CA ASP A 157 -13.06 3.45 -10.49
C ASP A 157 -13.37 4.38 -11.68
N ALA A 158 -12.60 5.46 -11.85
CA ALA A 158 -12.74 6.35 -12.99
C ALA A 158 -12.43 5.65 -14.33
N VAL A 159 -11.36 4.86 -14.38
CA VAL A 159 -11.03 4.05 -15.57
C VAL A 159 -12.11 3.00 -15.82
N ALA A 160 -12.56 2.29 -14.79
CA ALA A 160 -13.64 1.31 -14.88
C ALA A 160 -14.97 1.95 -15.35
N SER A 161 -15.18 3.23 -15.00
CA SER A 161 -16.33 4.03 -15.44
C SER A 161 -16.14 4.70 -16.81
N GLN A 162 -15.13 4.32 -17.58
CA GLN A 162 -14.86 4.83 -18.95
C GLN A 162 -14.54 6.33 -19.02
N MET A 163 -13.96 6.92 -17.98
CA MET A 163 -13.62 8.35 -17.97
C MET A 163 -12.35 8.67 -18.75
N GLY A 164 -11.45 7.70 -18.99
CA GLY A 164 -10.22 7.92 -19.73
C GLY A 164 -9.17 6.84 -19.48
N VAL A 165 -7.96 7.16 -19.89
CA VAL A 165 -6.73 6.39 -19.65
C VAL A 165 -6.05 6.90 -18.40
N ALA A 166 -5.53 6.03 -17.55
CA ALA A 166 -4.74 6.43 -16.38
C ALA A 166 -3.55 5.50 -16.12
N VAL A 167 -2.55 6.03 -15.42
CA VAL A 167 -1.48 5.23 -14.82
C VAL A 167 -2.02 4.57 -13.56
N LEU A 168 -2.06 3.24 -13.55
CA LEU A 168 -2.58 2.44 -12.43
C LEU A 168 -1.60 1.34 -12.03
N PRO A 169 -1.60 0.94 -10.75
CA PRO A 169 -0.91 -0.27 -10.33
C PRO A 169 -1.51 -1.50 -11.00
N CYS A 170 -0.66 -2.35 -11.59
CA CYS A 170 -1.11 -3.54 -12.33
C CYS A 170 -1.99 -4.48 -11.48
N CYS A 171 -1.67 -4.62 -10.19
CA CYS A 171 -2.44 -5.46 -9.29
C CYS A 171 -3.82 -4.88 -8.92
N SER A 172 -4.01 -3.56 -9.03
CA SER A 172 -5.31 -2.93 -8.73
C SER A 172 -6.38 -3.22 -9.76
N VAL A 173 -5.98 -3.63 -10.94
CA VAL A 173 -6.87 -3.91 -12.07
C VAL A 173 -6.89 -5.38 -12.47
N ALA A 174 -6.12 -6.24 -11.80
CA ALA A 174 -5.96 -7.64 -12.17
C ALA A 174 -7.27 -8.47 -12.14
N GLU A 175 -8.24 -8.04 -11.31
CA GLU A 175 -9.54 -8.69 -11.18
C GLU A 175 -10.64 -7.98 -12.00
N LEU A 176 -10.30 -6.91 -12.74
CA LEU A 176 -11.25 -6.12 -13.52
C LEU A 176 -11.21 -6.58 -15.00
N GLU A 177 -12.13 -7.45 -15.38
CA GLU A 177 -12.18 -8.04 -16.72
C GLU A 177 -12.34 -6.99 -17.85
N ASP A 178 -12.97 -5.85 -17.53
CA ASP A 178 -13.25 -4.78 -18.49
C ASP A 178 -12.16 -3.70 -18.57
N VAL A 179 -11.17 -3.74 -17.70
CA VAL A 179 -10.04 -2.80 -17.70
C VAL A 179 -8.82 -3.51 -18.27
N VAL A 180 -8.31 -2.98 -19.37
CA VAL A 180 -7.20 -3.57 -20.10
C VAL A 180 -6.02 -2.60 -20.16
N ARG A 181 -4.81 -3.15 -20.28
CA ARG A 181 -3.63 -2.32 -20.53
C ARG A 181 -3.76 -1.65 -21.90
N LEU A 182 -3.39 -0.37 -21.97
CA LEU A 182 -3.39 0.38 -23.23
C LEU A 182 -2.43 -0.32 -24.24
N PRO A 183 -2.93 -0.72 -25.42
CA PRO A 183 -2.11 -1.40 -26.40
C PRO A 183 -0.87 -0.58 -26.81
N GLY A 184 0.24 -1.27 -27.04
CA GLY A 184 1.51 -0.64 -27.40
C GLY A 184 2.27 -0.05 -26.21
N THR A 185 1.77 -0.25 -24.98
CA THR A 185 2.47 0.16 -23.75
C THR A 185 2.86 -1.03 -22.89
N GLU A 186 3.91 -0.85 -22.09
CA GLU A 186 4.36 -1.86 -21.14
C GLU A 186 4.14 -1.40 -19.70
N SER A 187 4.19 -2.33 -18.78
CA SER A 187 4.21 -2.02 -17.36
C SER A 187 5.65 -1.97 -16.85
N ILE A 188 5.91 -1.05 -15.93
CA ILE A 188 7.24 -0.84 -15.37
C ILE A 188 7.25 -1.02 -13.86
N PRO A 189 8.35 -1.50 -13.26
CA PRO A 189 8.55 -1.44 -11.82
C PRO A 189 8.57 0.01 -11.35
N HIS A 190 7.82 0.29 -10.29
CA HIS A 190 7.72 1.66 -9.74
C HIS A 190 8.23 1.75 -8.31
N ARG A 191 7.88 0.76 -7.47
CA ARG A 191 8.31 0.72 -6.07
C ARG A 191 8.62 -0.70 -5.63
N ALA A 192 9.52 -0.84 -4.68
CA ALA A 192 9.69 -2.06 -3.91
C ALA A 192 8.75 -2.02 -2.70
N VAL A 193 7.93 -3.05 -2.54
CA VAL A 193 7.06 -3.20 -1.37
C VAL A 193 7.84 -3.88 -0.26
N TRP A 194 7.88 -3.24 0.90
CA TRP A 194 8.63 -3.69 2.06
C TRP A 194 7.72 -3.83 3.27
N LEU A 195 8.00 -4.86 4.04
CA LEU A 195 7.57 -4.95 5.43
C LEU A 195 8.68 -4.37 6.30
N LEU A 196 8.34 -3.39 7.12
CA LEU A 196 9.28 -2.57 7.90
C LEU A 196 8.92 -2.61 9.38
N TYR A 197 9.93 -2.72 10.25
CA TYR A 197 9.78 -2.58 11.70
C TYR A 197 11.08 -2.09 12.35
N HIS A 198 10.96 -1.46 13.52
CA HIS A 198 12.15 -0.99 14.23
C HIS A 198 12.99 -2.17 14.77
N LYS A 199 14.33 -2.10 14.68
CA LYS A 199 15.24 -3.19 15.08
C LYS A 199 15.04 -3.70 16.51
N ASP A 200 14.64 -2.83 17.45
CA ASP A 200 14.38 -3.21 18.85
C ASP A 200 13.22 -4.20 18.99
N LEU A 201 12.32 -4.24 18.01
CA LEU A 201 11.17 -5.16 18.00
C LEU A 201 11.54 -6.55 17.49
N ARG A 202 12.79 -6.77 17.04
CA ARG A 202 13.26 -8.07 16.52
C ARG A 202 13.09 -9.21 17.53
N GLN A 203 13.20 -8.90 18.83
CA GLN A 203 13.03 -9.87 19.92
C GLN A 203 11.56 -10.02 20.36
N SER A 204 10.64 -9.16 19.92
CA SER A 204 9.24 -9.24 20.28
C SER A 204 8.60 -10.54 19.79
N ALA A 205 8.00 -11.30 20.71
CA ALA A 205 7.31 -12.55 20.38
C ALA A 205 6.13 -12.31 19.44
N ARG A 206 5.42 -11.19 19.62
CA ARG A 206 4.28 -10.79 18.76
C ARG A 206 4.72 -10.55 17.32
N ILE A 207 5.82 -9.82 17.14
CA ILE A 207 6.38 -9.54 15.79
C ILE A 207 6.86 -10.84 15.13
N ARG A 208 7.61 -11.69 15.87
CA ARG A 208 8.05 -12.98 15.34
C ARG A 208 6.89 -13.91 14.97
N ALA A 209 5.84 -13.91 15.80
CA ALA A 209 4.65 -14.69 15.52
C ALA A 209 3.94 -14.21 14.25
N LEU A 210 3.82 -12.87 14.06
CA LEU A 210 3.22 -12.30 12.87
C LEU A 210 4.01 -12.67 11.61
N PHE A 211 5.35 -12.59 11.62
CA PHE A 211 6.19 -12.95 10.48
C PHE A 211 6.03 -14.40 9.99
N LYS A 212 5.55 -15.29 10.84
CA LYS A 212 5.28 -16.69 10.44
C LYS A 212 3.97 -16.82 9.65
N HIS A 213 3.13 -15.79 9.65
CA HIS A 213 1.83 -15.78 8.97
C HIS A 213 1.78 -14.87 7.73
N LEU A 214 2.81 -14.03 7.55
CA LEU A 214 2.98 -13.17 6.37
C LEU A 214 3.86 -13.85 5.32
#